data_7f2919c739cd19f14a90b6cbe299e8e1
#
_entry.id   7f2919c739cd19f14a90b6cbe299e8e1
#
_cell.length_a   1.000
_cell.length_b   1.000
_cell.length_c   1.000
_cell.angle_alpha   90.00
_cell.angle_beta   90.00
_cell.angle_gamma   90.00
#
_symmetry.space_group_name_H-M   'P 1'
#
loop_
_entity.id
_entity.type
_entity.pdbx_description
1 polymer ?
#
loop_
_entity_poly.entity_id
_entity_poly.type
_entity_poly.pdbx_seq_one_letter_code
_entity_poly.pdbx_strand_id
1 'polypeptide(L)'
;MGVTELRDPVRARHAPAPMLPRGAAPDRRWLSAGLWILPLVLAFSVGTAYVVTARQTPIFRGSATLVLVPATQIVEGSDLLRSLETLERRTVIATFAQLPSADRIRSAAARDIALRPDSLGYFRSQALVIPNTNLIRIEAEGPDAARAAAFANALASVTTVEAKAMYRVFEMTTLTAAVQPTVPVAPNPRRAVALAAILGAFLGVAATYLFVHPHAAAGARA
;
A
#
# COMPACT_ATOMS: atom_id res chain seq x y z
N MET A 1 -98.82 -36.60 -12.40
CA MET A 1 -98.76 -35.35 -13.11
C MET A 1 -97.89 -34.43 -12.28
N GLY A 2 -96.59 -34.37 -12.55
CA GLY A 2 -95.63 -33.56 -11.82
C GLY A 2 -94.83 -32.76 -12.85
N VAL A 3 -95.00 -31.48 -12.76
CA VAL A 3 -94.28 -30.53 -13.61
C VAL A 3 -92.90 -30.29 -12.98
N THR A 4 -91.89 -30.66 -13.70
CA THR A 4 -90.46 -30.48 -13.27
C THR A 4 -90.04 -29.06 -13.69
N GLU A 5 -89.80 -28.22 -12.71
CA GLU A 5 -89.35 -26.84 -12.78
C GLU A 5 -87.82 -26.83 -13.03
N LEU A 6 -87.39 -26.38 -14.20
CA LEU A 6 -85.99 -26.15 -14.57
C LEU A 6 -85.46 -24.95 -13.79
N ARG A 7 -84.56 -25.21 -12.89
CA ARG A 7 -83.77 -24.17 -12.20
C ARG A 7 -82.68 -23.66 -13.09
N ASP A 8 -82.68 -22.39 -13.49
CA ASP A 8 -81.63 -21.69 -14.19
C ASP A 8 -80.33 -21.65 -13.42
N PRO A 9 -79.17 -21.95 -14.03
CA PRO A 9 -77.88 -21.82 -13.36
C PRO A 9 -77.55 -20.35 -13.20
N VAL A 10 -77.31 -20.01 -11.97
CA VAL A 10 -76.88 -18.72 -11.44
C VAL A 10 -75.74 -18.12 -12.28
N ARG A 11 -75.96 -16.93 -12.85
CA ARG A 11 -74.96 -16.03 -13.45
C ARG A 11 -73.90 -15.74 -12.36
N ALA A 12 -72.74 -16.41 -12.47
CA ALA A 12 -71.58 -16.06 -11.71
C ALA A 12 -71.17 -14.63 -12.13
N ARG A 13 -71.43 -13.66 -11.25
CA ARG A 13 -70.91 -12.30 -11.38
C ARG A 13 -69.38 -12.37 -11.38
N HIS A 14 -68.75 -12.09 -12.52
CA HIS A 14 -67.33 -11.85 -12.57
C HIS A 14 -67.05 -10.59 -11.73
N ALA A 15 -66.53 -10.78 -10.53
CA ALA A 15 -65.94 -9.70 -9.77
C ALA A 15 -64.74 -9.18 -10.55
N PRO A 16 -64.63 -7.88 -10.78
CA PRO A 16 -63.43 -7.31 -11.43
C PRO A 16 -62.21 -7.63 -10.55
N ALA A 17 -61.19 -8.21 -11.15
CA ALA A 17 -59.93 -8.48 -10.48
C ALA A 17 -59.41 -7.18 -9.86
N PRO A 18 -58.86 -7.23 -8.61
CA PRO A 18 -58.29 -6.05 -7.98
C PRO A 18 -57.17 -5.53 -8.87
N MET A 19 -57.35 -4.32 -9.40
CA MET A 19 -56.29 -3.61 -10.11
C MET A 19 -55.16 -3.38 -9.10
N LEU A 20 -54.07 -4.15 -9.22
CA LEU A 20 -52.81 -3.86 -8.54
C LEU A 20 -52.42 -2.43 -8.90
N PRO A 21 -52.09 -1.60 -7.91
CA PRO A 21 -51.64 -0.24 -8.19
C PRO A 21 -50.42 -0.33 -9.13
N ARG A 22 -50.56 0.16 -10.36
CA ARG A 22 -49.44 0.34 -11.25
C ARG A 22 -48.42 1.21 -10.51
N GLY A 23 -47.30 0.58 -10.12
CA GLY A 23 -46.22 1.29 -9.50
C GLY A 23 -45.94 2.54 -10.33
N ALA A 24 -46.06 3.71 -9.72
CA ALA A 24 -45.78 4.98 -10.36
C ALA A 24 -44.36 4.89 -10.96
N ALA A 25 -44.27 5.03 -12.27
CA ALA A 25 -42.97 5.07 -12.95
C ALA A 25 -42.15 6.20 -12.28
N PRO A 26 -40.91 5.94 -11.86
CA PRO A 26 -40.11 6.95 -11.18
C PRO A 26 -40.00 8.17 -12.09
N ASP A 27 -40.39 9.32 -11.55
CA ASP A 27 -40.37 10.59 -12.29
C ASP A 27 -38.99 10.82 -12.88
N ARG A 28 -38.88 10.98 -14.20
CA ARG A 28 -37.60 11.18 -14.92
C ARG A 28 -36.77 12.35 -14.37
N ARG A 29 -37.40 13.30 -13.72
CA ARG A 29 -36.74 14.47 -13.08
C ARG A 29 -35.87 14.06 -11.89
N TRP A 30 -36.24 13.05 -11.12
CA TRP A 30 -35.46 12.54 -9.99
C TRP A 30 -34.25 11.72 -10.47
N LEU A 31 -34.40 10.99 -11.56
CA LEU A 31 -33.30 10.26 -12.18
C LEU A 31 -32.25 11.23 -12.74
N SER A 32 -32.64 12.37 -13.34
CA SER A 32 -31.68 13.37 -13.82
C SER A 32 -30.96 14.09 -12.67
N ALA A 33 -31.65 14.40 -11.55
CA ALA A 33 -31.00 14.99 -10.39
C ALA A 33 -30.02 14.04 -9.71
N GLY A 34 -30.38 12.75 -9.58
CA GLY A 34 -29.50 11.71 -9.04
C GLY A 34 -28.24 11.47 -9.91
N LEU A 35 -28.38 11.62 -11.22
CA LEU A 35 -27.27 11.41 -12.17
C LEU A 35 -26.12 12.41 -11.98
N TRP A 36 -26.40 13.62 -11.45
CA TRP A 36 -25.37 14.64 -11.17
C TRP A 36 -24.66 14.44 -9.85
N ILE A 37 -25.26 13.73 -8.89
CA ILE A 37 -24.66 13.46 -7.58
C ILE A 37 -23.39 12.61 -7.70
N LEU A 38 -23.44 11.58 -8.53
CA LEU A 38 -22.32 10.66 -8.71
C LEU A 38 -21.06 11.36 -9.25
N PRO A 39 -21.09 12.09 -10.39
CA PRO A 39 -19.89 12.79 -10.88
C PRO A 39 -19.42 13.90 -9.93
N LEU A 40 -20.31 14.56 -9.19
CA LEU A 40 -19.94 15.58 -8.23
C LEU A 40 -19.19 14.98 -7.03
N VAL A 41 -19.70 13.89 -6.45
CA VAL A 41 -19.04 13.17 -5.36
C VAL A 41 -17.69 12.61 -5.82
N LEU A 42 -17.63 12.05 -7.03
CA LEU A 42 -16.41 11.54 -7.62
C LEU A 42 -15.37 12.66 -7.80
N ALA A 43 -15.76 13.77 -8.40
CA ALA A 43 -14.88 14.93 -8.62
C ALA A 43 -14.36 15.50 -7.30
N PHE A 44 -15.22 15.61 -6.28
CA PHE A 44 -14.84 16.07 -4.95
C PHE A 44 -13.86 15.11 -4.27
N SER A 45 -14.11 13.80 -4.33
CA SER A 45 -13.24 12.78 -3.75
C SER A 45 -11.85 12.79 -4.39
N VAL A 46 -11.79 12.79 -5.72
CA VAL A 46 -10.53 12.84 -6.48
C VAL A 46 -9.80 14.16 -6.25
N GLY A 47 -10.51 15.29 -6.29
CA GLY A 47 -9.93 16.61 -6.07
C GLY A 47 -9.32 16.73 -4.67
N THR A 48 -10.02 16.28 -3.63
CA THR A 48 -9.51 16.26 -2.26
C THR A 48 -8.27 15.38 -2.13
N ALA A 49 -8.31 14.17 -2.68
CA ALA A 49 -7.17 13.26 -2.65
C ALA A 49 -5.94 13.84 -3.35
N TYR A 50 -6.13 14.50 -4.48
CA TYR A 50 -5.06 15.16 -5.21
C TYR A 50 -4.44 16.31 -4.40
N VAL A 51 -5.26 17.20 -3.84
CA VAL A 51 -4.79 18.34 -3.03
C VAL A 51 -4.04 17.86 -1.79
N VAL A 52 -4.59 16.87 -1.06
CA VAL A 52 -3.94 16.30 0.12
C VAL A 52 -2.59 15.67 -0.26
N THR A 53 -2.56 14.89 -1.33
CA THR A 53 -1.33 14.23 -1.79
C THR A 53 -0.28 15.24 -2.27
N ALA A 54 -0.68 16.30 -2.96
CA ALA A 54 0.22 17.35 -3.43
C ALA A 54 0.86 18.17 -2.30
N ARG A 55 0.23 18.20 -1.12
CA ARG A 55 0.77 18.90 0.07
C ARG A 55 1.67 18.03 0.94
N GLN A 56 1.75 16.73 0.67
CA GLN A 56 2.62 15.83 1.45
C GLN A 56 4.09 16.06 1.08
N THR A 57 4.97 15.98 2.08
CA THR A 57 6.42 16.07 1.86
C THR A 57 6.89 14.88 1.00
N PRO A 58 7.62 15.13 -0.09
CA PRO A 58 8.18 14.05 -0.91
C PRO A 58 9.17 13.23 -0.10
N ILE A 59 9.15 11.91 -0.29
CA ILE A 59 10.10 10.97 0.32
C ILE A 59 10.93 10.37 -0.80
N PHE A 60 12.23 10.47 -0.64
CA PHE A 60 13.22 9.91 -1.56
C PHE A 60 13.85 8.68 -0.95
N ARG A 61 14.24 7.72 -1.79
CA ARG A 61 14.87 6.47 -1.38
C ARG A 61 16.24 6.34 -2.04
N GLY A 62 17.30 6.34 -1.22
CA GLY A 62 18.64 5.92 -1.63
C GLY A 62 18.82 4.42 -1.38
N SER A 63 19.52 3.71 -2.26
CA SER A 63 19.80 2.28 -2.08
C SER A 63 21.27 1.97 -2.35
N ALA A 64 21.94 1.32 -1.38
CA ALA A 64 23.28 0.76 -1.52
C ALA A 64 23.18 -0.77 -1.49
N THR A 65 24.05 -1.45 -2.26
CA THR A 65 24.09 -2.92 -2.26
C THR A 65 25.44 -3.40 -1.76
N LEU A 66 25.38 -4.30 -0.77
CA LEU A 66 26.55 -4.96 -0.21
C LEU A 66 26.61 -6.41 -0.71
N VAL A 67 27.80 -6.93 -0.90
CA VAL A 67 28.07 -8.35 -1.18
C VAL A 67 28.81 -8.95 0.01
N LEU A 68 28.36 -10.12 0.43
CA LEU A 68 29.02 -10.93 1.45
C LEU A 68 29.91 -11.97 0.77
N VAL A 69 31.20 -11.95 1.04
CA VAL A 69 32.20 -12.88 0.51
C VAL A 69 32.97 -13.53 1.66
N PRO A 70 33.51 -14.74 1.47
CA PRO A 70 34.47 -15.31 2.43
C PRO A 70 35.71 -14.40 2.54
N ALA A 71 36.24 -14.24 3.75
CA ALA A 71 37.46 -13.45 3.95
C ALA A 71 38.66 -14.12 3.28
N THR A 72 39.45 -13.33 2.55
CA THR A 72 40.62 -13.81 1.78
C THR A 72 41.75 -14.37 2.64
N GLN A 73 41.70 -14.18 3.96
CA GLN A 73 42.72 -14.66 4.93
C GLN A 73 42.48 -16.09 5.40
N ILE A 74 41.51 -16.83 4.84
CA ILE A 74 41.28 -18.24 5.18
C ILE A 74 42.36 -19.07 4.46
N VAL A 75 43.38 -19.44 5.20
CA VAL A 75 44.60 -20.10 4.68
C VAL A 75 44.39 -21.62 4.48
N GLU A 76 43.38 -22.24 5.11
CA GLU A 76 43.13 -23.68 5.03
C GLU A 76 41.89 -24.00 4.18
N GLY A 77 42.07 -24.88 3.19
CA GLY A 77 41.00 -25.25 2.25
C GLY A 77 39.76 -25.88 2.89
N SER A 78 39.89 -26.50 4.10
CA SER A 78 38.79 -27.04 4.88
C SER A 78 37.86 -25.93 5.43
N ASP A 79 38.43 -24.77 5.81
CA ASP A 79 37.68 -23.66 6.37
C ASP A 79 36.96 -22.86 5.27
N LEU A 80 37.52 -22.83 4.05
CA LEU A 80 36.87 -22.26 2.88
C LEU A 80 35.60 -23.06 2.54
N LEU A 81 35.67 -24.40 2.49
CA LEU A 81 34.51 -25.24 2.21
C LEU A 81 33.41 -25.07 3.24
N ARG A 82 33.76 -25.00 4.53
CA ARG A 82 32.80 -24.75 5.63
C ARG A 82 32.16 -23.36 5.53
N SER A 83 32.93 -22.33 5.14
CA SER A 83 32.40 -20.99 5.01
C SER A 83 31.44 -20.87 3.85
N LEU A 84 31.70 -21.54 2.70
CA LEU A 84 30.81 -21.61 1.58
C LEU A 84 29.50 -22.35 1.95
N GLU A 85 29.60 -23.50 2.63
CA GLU A 85 28.42 -24.23 3.10
C GLU A 85 27.58 -23.41 4.10
N THR A 86 28.23 -22.60 4.93
CA THR A 86 27.56 -21.72 5.89
C THR A 86 26.85 -20.57 5.17
N LEU A 87 27.42 -20.02 4.09
CA LEU A 87 26.75 -19.03 3.23
C LEU A 87 25.52 -19.62 2.55
N GLU A 88 25.59 -20.87 2.09
CA GLU A 88 24.44 -21.54 1.45
C GLU A 88 23.26 -21.71 2.41
N ARG A 89 23.50 -21.83 3.72
CA ARG A 89 22.43 -21.93 4.75
C ARG A 89 21.62 -20.64 4.92
N ARG A 90 21.93 -19.54 4.21
CA ARG A 90 21.19 -18.26 4.21
C ARG A 90 20.95 -17.61 5.58
N THR A 91 21.21 -18.31 6.66
CA THR A 91 20.97 -17.81 8.03
C THR A 91 21.93 -16.67 8.37
N VAL A 92 23.17 -16.78 7.92
CA VAL A 92 24.21 -15.76 8.18
C VAL A 92 23.87 -14.44 7.48
N ILE A 93 23.45 -14.51 6.22
CA ILE A 93 23.07 -13.32 5.43
C ILE A 93 21.88 -12.62 6.06
N ALA A 94 20.88 -13.39 6.53
CA ALA A 94 19.73 -12.83 7.24
C ALA A 94 20.12 -12.10 8.53
N THR A 95 21.11 -12.63 9.26
CA THR A 95 21.64 -11.98 10.47
C THR A 95 22.33 -10.66 10.13
N PHE A 96 23.15 -10.64 9.10
CA PHE A 96 23.83 -9.41 8.65
C PHE A 96 22.83 -8.36 8.13
N ALA A 97 21.70 -8.77 7.54
CA ALA A 97 20.67 -7.87 7.09
C ALA A 97 19.92 -7.15 8.24
N GLN A 98 20.03 -7.64 9.47
CA GLN A 98 19.47 -6.95 10.65
C GLN A 98 20.36 -5.80 11.14
N LEU A 99 21.66 -5.82 10.86
CA LEU A 99 22.62 -4.84 11.36
C LEU A 99 22.24 -3.40 10.99
N PRO A 100 21.90 -3.05 9.73
CA PRO A 100 21.58 -1.68 9.36
C PRO A 100 20.35 -1.10 10.06
N SER A 101 19.50 -1.97 10.64
CA SER A 101 18.30 -1.56 11.37
C SER A 101 18.57 -1.28 12.84
N ALA A 102 19.74 -1.68 13.36
CA ALA A 102 20.10 -1.47 14.76
C ALA A 102 20.32 0.03 15.04
N ASP A 103 19.76 0.53 16.16
CA ASP A 103 19.84 1.96 16.52
C ASP A 103 21.27 2.44 16.68
N ARG A 104 22.18 1.59 17.15
CA ARG A 104 23.61 1.91 17.27
C ARG A 104 24.23 2.21 15.90
N ILE A 105 23.93 1.40 14.90
CA ILE A 105 24.45 1.56 13.53
C ILE A 105 23.80 2.76 12.84
N ARG A 106 22.51 2.93 13.01
CA ARG A 106 21.77 4.09 12.49
C ARG A 106 22.31 5.40 13.07
N SER A 107 22.58 5.45 14.38
CA SER A 107 23.13 6.62 15.04
C SER A 107 24.58 6.89 14.63
N ALA A 108 25.38 5.86 14.40
CA ALA A 108 26.74 6.00 13.89
C ALA A 108 26.74 6.55 12.44
N ALA A 109 25.92 5.97 11.58
CA ALA A 109 25.77 6.45 10.20
C ALA A 109 25.24 7.89 10.11
N ALA A 110 24.32 8.28 11.01
CA ALA A 110 23.81 9.65 11.09
C ALA A 110 24.91 10.65 11.47
N ARG A 111 25.79 10.27 12.41
CA ARG A 111 26.94 11.11 12.77
C ARG A 111 27.95 11.26 11.65
N ASP A 112 28.18 10.21 10.86
CA ASP A 112 29.11 10.20 9.74
C ASP A 112 28.73 11.25 8.67
N ILE A 113 27.44 11.45 8.44
CA ILE A 113 26.90 12.46 7.50
C ILE A 113 26.49 13.78 8.17
N ALA A 114 26.91 14.02 9.41
CA ALA A 114 26.55 15.19 10.21
C ALA A 114 25.03 15.46 10.27
N LEU A 115 24.21 14.41 10.33
CA LEU A 115 22.77 14.51 10.49
C LEU A 115 22.47 14.83 11.95
N ARG A 116 21.63 15.85 12.18
CA ARG A 116 21.22 16.22 13.54
C ARG A 116 20.36 15.09 14.15
N PRO A 117 20.53 14.78 15.45
CA PRO A 117 19.76 13.73 16.12
C PRO A 117 18.23 13.86 15.95
N ASP A 118 17.71 15.09 16.04
CA ASP A 118 16.30 15.40 15.87
C ASP A 118 15.78 15.06 14.45
N SER A 119 16.69 15.09 13.47
CA SER A 119 16.34 14.80 12.08
C SER A 119 16.33 13.31 11.77
N LEU A 120 16.97 12.47 12.60
CA LEU A 120 17.06 11.02 12.37
C LEU A 120 15.69 10.34 12.34
N GLY A 121 14.73 10.86 13.09
CA GLY A 121 13.35 10.36 13.10
C GLY A 121 12.62 10.44 11.75
N TYR A 122 13.05 11.35 10.87
CA TYR A 122 12.48 11.49 9.51
C TYR A 122 13.11 10.52 8.51
N PHE A 123 14.21 9.85 8.88
CA PHE A 123 14.87 8.86 8.05
C PHE A 123 14.49 7.46 8.49
N ARG A 124 14.05 6.64 7.52
CA ARG A 124 13.80 5.21 7.71
C ARG A 124 14.89 4.43 7.02
N SER A 125 15.32 3.34 7.62
CA SER A 125 16.29 2.42 7.01
C SER A 125 15.74 1.00 7.07
N GLN A 126 15.98 0.26 6.01
CA GLN A 126 15.69 -1.17 5.94
C GLN A 126 16.78 -1.87 5.13
N ALA A 127 17.01 -3.12 5.44
CA ALA A 127 17.87 -3.96 4.64
C ALA A 127 17.10 -5.18 4.14
N LEU A 128 17.34 -5.51 2.88
CA LEU A 128 16.66 -6.58 2.16
C LEU A 128 17.71 -7.55 1.63
N VAL A 129 17.57 -8.82 2.00
CA VAL A 129 18.36 -9.89 1.36
C VAL A 129 17.79 -10.15 -0.03
N ILE A 130 18.65 -10.11 -1.04
CA ILE A 130 18.23 -10.46 -2.40
C ILE A 130 18.17 -11.98 -2.51
N PRO A 131 17.00 -12.58 -2.81
CA PRO A 131 16.84 -14.01 -2.83
C PRO A 131 17.83 -14.71 -3.77
N ASN A 132 18.36 -15.86 -3.34
CA ASN A 132 19.31 -16.68 -4.09
C ASN A 132 20.65 -16.00 -4.42
N THR A 133 21.02 -14.96 -3.67
CA THR A 133 22.30 -14.27 -3.80
C THR A 133 22.92 -14.00 -2.44
N ASN A 134 24.20 -13.62 -2.44
CA ASN A 134 24.91 -13.14 -1.25
C ASN A 134 24.86 -11.61 -1.15
N LEU A 135 23.80 -11.00 -1.66
CA LEU A 135 23.64 -9.55 -1.71
C LEU A 135 22.64 -9.06 -0.66
N ILE A 136 23.00 -7.98 0.00
CA ILE A 136 22.13 -7.25 0.91
C ILE A 136 21.95 -5.84 0.35
N ARG A 137 20.71 -5.46 0.11
CA ARG A 137 20.36 -4.10 -0.31
C ARG A 137 19.95 -3.31 0.93
N ILE A 138 20.64 -2.23 1.19
CA ILE A 138 20.31 -1.25 2.23
C ILE A 138 19.55 -0.11 1.56
N GLU A 139 18.36 0.15 2.04
CA GLU A 139 17.53 1.26 1.58
C GLU A 139 17.37 2.28 2.72
N ALA A 140 17.55 3.55 2.39
CA ALA A 140 17.28 4.65 3.30
C ALA A 140 16.30 5.63 2.66
N GLU A 141 15.25 5.95 3.38
CA GLU A 141 14.21 6.89 2.96
C GLU A 141 14.29 8.17 3.79
N GLY A 142 14.07 9.30 3.13
CA GLY A 142 14.10 10.60 3.80
C GLY A 142 13.51 11.71 2.93
N PRO A 143 13.29 12.90 3.52
CA PRO A 143 12.68 14.04 2.83
C PRO A 143 13.63 14.71 1.81
N ASP A 144 14.92 14.44 1.90
CA ASP A 144 15.95 15.01 1.03
C ASP A 144 16.68 13.91 0.25
N ALA A 145 16.72 14.04 -1.06
CA ALA A 145 17.28 13.03 -1.97
C ALA A 145 18.79 12.80 -1.75
N ALA A 146 19.56 13.87 -1.58
CA ALA A 146 21.00 13.78 -1.39
C ALA A 146 21.33 13.15 -0.03
N ARG A 147 20.60 13.56 1.02
CA ARG A 147 20.77 13.01 2.38
C ARG A 147 20.31 11.56 2.47
N ALA A 148 19.24 11.16 1.76
CA ALA A 148 18.80 9.77 1.73
C ALA A 148 19.87 8.86 1.10
N ALA A 149 20.50 9.29 -0.01
CA ALA A 149 21.60 8.57 -0.61
C ALA A 149 22.85 8.54 0.28
N ALA A 150 23.22 9.68 0.87
CA ALA A 150 24.35 9.76 1.81
C ALA A 150 24.13 8.85 3.02
N PHE A 151 22.91 8.82 3.59
CA PHE A 151 22.58 7.98 4.73
C PHE A 151 22.62 6.49 4.38
N ALA A 152 22.14 6.09 3.18
CA ALA A 152 22.28 4.71 2.71
C ALA A 152 23.75 4.29 2.58
N ASN A 153 24.61 5.16 2.06
CA ASN A 153 26.05 4.90 1.94
C ASN A 153 26.74 4.84 3.31
N ALA A 154 26.41 5.75 4.22
CA ALA A 154 26.94 5.73 5.59
C ALA A 154 26.51 4.46 6.34
N LEU A 155 25.24 4.04 6.20
CA LEU A 155 24.76 2.76 6.74
C LEU A 155 25.54 1.58 6.18
N ALA A 156 25.81 1.56 4.88
CA ALA A 156 26.58 0.52 4.23
C ALA A 156 28.02 0.48 4.78
N SER A 157 28.68 1.63 4.91
CA SER A 157 30.03 1.75 5.45
C SER A 157 30.09 1.26 6.91
N VAL A 158 29.25 1.80 7.79
CA VAL A 158 29.21 1.43 9.20
C VAL A 158 28.88 -0.06 9.38
N THR A 159 27.94 -0.58 8.59
CA THR A 159 27.57 -2.00 8.61
C THR A 159 28.74 -2.89 8.22
N THR A 160 29.51 -2.51 7.20
CA THR A 160 30.70 -3.23 6.75
C THR A 160 31.78 -3.30 7.85
N VAL A 161 32.03 -2.18 8.51
CA VAL A 161 33.00 -2.12 9.62
C VAL A 161 32.55 -3.01 10.79
N GLU A 162 31.29 -2.93 11.16
CA GLU A 162 30.74 -3.68 12.27
C GLU A 162 30.68 -5.19 11.98
N ALA A 163 30.31 -5.57 10.76
CA ALA A 163 30.28 -6.96 10.30
C ALA A 163 31.67 -7.59 10.38
N LYS A 164 32.72 -6.87 9.97
CA LYS A 164 34.12 -7.31 10.05
C LYS A 164 34.60 -7.48 11.51
N ALA A 165 34.11 -6.64 12.42
CA ALA A 165 34.41 -6.76 13.83
C ALA A 165 33.76 -7.99 14.48
N MET A 166 32.54 -8.35 14.04
CA MET A 166 31.78 -9.47 14.58
C MET A 166 32.24 -10.83 14.03
N TYR A 167 32.55 -10.90 12.74
CA TYR A 167 32.87 -12.15 12.05
C TYR A 167 34.12 -12.00 11.19
N ARG A 168 35.21 -12.63 11.62
CA ARG A 168 36.47 -12.62 10.89
C ARG A 168 36.49 -13.51 9.62
N VAL A 169 35.54 -14.42 9.52
CA VAL A 169 35.43 -15.42 8.43
C VAL A 169 34.77 -14.84 7.19
N PHE A 170 34.01 -13.75 7.34
CA PHE A 170 33.29 -13.11 6.24
C PHE A 170 33.73 -11.67 6.08
N GLU A 171 33.78 -11.25 4.84
CA GLU A 171 34.02 -9.86 4.47
C GLU A 171 32.82 -9.31 3.71
N MET A 172 32.40 -8.12 4.10
CA MET A 172 31.32 -7.41 3.44
C MET A 172 31.90 -6.24 2.66
N THR A 173 31.54 -6.14 1.39
CA THR A 173 32.04 -5.08 0.50
C THR A 173 30.88 -4.39 -0.19
N THR A 174 30.98 -3.07 -0.39
CA THR A 174 29.99 -2.32 -1.15
C THR A 174 30.14 -2.62 -2.64
N LEU A 175 29.12 -3.29 -3.21
CA LEU A 175 29.05 -3.58 -4.64
C LEU A 175 28.56 -2.35 -5.41
N THR A 176 27.52 -1.68 -4.91
CA THR A 176 26.96 -0.49 -5.54
C THR A 176 26.63 0.54 -4.47
N ALA A 177 27.19 1.74 -4.63
CA ALA A 177 26.87 2.86 -3.77
C ALA A 177 25.51 3.48 -4.15
N ALA A 178 24.82 4.04 -3.16
CA ALA A 178 23.59 4.77 -3.39
C ALA A 178 23.88 6.06 -4.17
N VAL A 179 23.11 6.26 -5.23
CA VAL A 179 23.11 7.49 -6.04
C VAL A 179 21.89 8.32 -5.63
N GLN A 180 22.03 9.63 -5.72
CA GLN A 180 20.93 10.54 -5.42
C GLN A 180 19.70 10.24 -6.29
N PRO A 181 18.54 9.88 -5.70
CA PRO A 181 17.33 9.60 -6.45
C PRO A 181 16.76 10.89 -7.06
N THR A 182 16.34 10.82 -8.32
CA THR A 182 15.75 11.95 -9.04
C THR A 182 14.23 12.03 -8.86
N VAL A 183 13.59 10.91 -8.47
CA VAL A 183 12.14 10.80 -8.35
C VAL A 183 11.77 10.37 -6.93
N PRO A 184 10.81 11.02 -6.27
CA PRO A 184 10.34 10.59 -4.97
C PRO A 184 9.56 9.27 -5.07
N VAL A 185 9.70 8.41 -4.06
CA VAL A 185 8.96 7.13 -3.97
C VAL A 185 7.59 7.30 -3.33
N ALA A 186 7.40 8.36 -2.56
CA ALA A 186 6.13 8.75 -1.96
C ALA A 186 6.01 10.29 -1.91
N PRO A 187 4.80 10.82 -1.93
CA PRO A 187 3.52 10.15 -2.15
C PRO A 187 3.35 9.68 -3.61
N ASN A 188 2.52 8.66 -3.82
CA ASN A 188 2.17 8.23 -5.17
C ASN A 188 0.78 8.78 -5.55
N PRO A 189 0.70 9.92 -6.28
CA PRO A 189 -0.57 10.56 -6.59
C PRO A 189 -1.50 9.67 -7.42
N ARG A 190 -0.93 8.83 -8.29
CA ARG A 190 -1.74 7.90 -9.13
C ARG A 190 -2.51 6.89 -8.27
N ARG A 191 -1.86 6.32 -7.24
CA ARG A 191 -2.52 5.37 -6.33
C ARG A 191 -3.56 6.06 -5.45
N ALA A 192 -3.24 7.24 -4.92
CA ALA A 192 -4.16 8.02 -4.10
C ALA A 192 -5.43 8.40 -4.88
N VAL A 193 -5.27 8.91 -6.10
CA VAL A 193 -6.39 9.26 -7.00
C VAL A 193 -7.21 8.02 -7.38
N ALA A 194 -6.58 6.89 -7.71
CA ALA A 194 -7.29 5.65 -8.03
C ALA A 194 -8.14 5.15 -6.87
N LEU A 195 -7.59 5.13 -5.64
CA LEU A 195 -8.34 4.74 -4.44
C LEU A 195 -9.48 5.72 -4.14
N ALA A 196 -9.23 7.02 -4.28
CA ALA A 196 -10.25 8.05 -4.10
C ALA A 196 -11.37 7.94 -5.14
N ALA A 197 -11.05 7.60 -6.39
CA ALA A 197 -12.04 7.37 -7.44
C ALA A 197 -12.93 6.16 -7.12
N ILE A 198 -12.34 5.05 -6.66
CA ILE A 198 -13.11 3.86 -6.24
C ILE A 198 -14.03 4.20 -5.07
N LEU A 199 -13.51 4.82 -4.02
CA LEU A 199 -14.31 5.21 -2.85
C LEU A 199 -15.38 6.24 -3.23
N GLY A 200 -15.03 7.23 -4.05
CA GLY A 200 -15.96 8.23 -4.54
C GLY A 200 -17.09 7.64 -5.37
N ALA A 201 -16.80 6.62 -6.19
CA ALA A 201 -17.81 5.90 -6.95
C ALA A 201 -18.79 5.14 -6.03
N PHE A 202 -18.27 4.41 -5.03
CA PHE A 202 -19.12 3.73 -4.04
C PHE A 202 -20.00 4.71 -3.25
N LEU A 203 -19.42 5.79 -2.76
CA LEU A 203 -20.15 6.82 -2.03
C LEU A 203 -21.17 7.54 -2.92
N GLY A 204 -20.82 7.80 -4.17
CA GLY A 204 -21.71 8.42 -5.15
C GLY A 204 -22.93 7.53 -5.47
N VAL A 205 -22.71 6.22 -5.66
CA VAL A 205 -23.80 5.25 -5.85
C VAL A 205 -24.69 5.18 -4.61
N ALA A 206 -24.10 5.07 -3.41
CA ALA A 206 -24.87 5.04 -2.16
C ALA A 206 -25.67 6.33 -1.96
N ALA A 207 -25.07 7.50 -2.18
CA ALA A 207 -25.76 8.78 -2.09
C ALA A 207 -26.91 8.90 -3.10
N THR A 208 -26.69 8.47 -4.33
CA THR A 208 -27.72 8.46 -5.37
C THR A 208 -28.87 7.52 -4.97
N TYR A 209 -28.56 6.34 -4.45
CA TYR A 209 -29.55 5.39 -3.97
C TYR A 209 -30.41 5.97 -2.83
N LEU A 210 -29.75 6.57 -1.82
CA LEU A 210 -30.46 7.20 -0.69
C LEU A 210 -31.29 8.41 -1.14
N PHE A 211 -30.84 9.16 -2.13
CA PHE A 211 -31.57 10.30 -2.65
C PHE A 211 -32.79 9.90 -3.48
N VAL A 212 -32.66 8.82 -4.28
CA VAL A 212 -33.75 8.31 -5.14
C VAL A 212 -34.80 7.51 -4.34
N HIS A 213 -34.42 6.89 -3.19
CA HIS A 213 -35.32 6.05 -2.37
C HIS A 213 -35.59 6.63 -0.97
N PRO A 214 -35.98 7.90 -0.83
CA PRO A 214 -36.18 8.52 0.49
C PRO A 214 -37.35 7.94 1.30
N HIS A 215 -38.25 7.18 0.68
CA HIS A 215 -39.54 6.76 1.31
C HIS A 215 -39.58 5.32 1.78
N ALA A 216 -38.57 4.50 1.53
CA ALA A 216 -38.58 3.11 2.03
C ALA A 216 -38.35 3.01 3.55
N ALA A 217 -37.74 4.02 4.16
CA ALA A 217 -37.46 4.02 5.60
C ALA A 217 -38.56 4.65 6.47
N ALA A 218 -39.48 5.41 5.91
CA ALA A 218 -40.57 6.05 6.65
C ALA A 218 -41.76 5.15 6.86
N GLY A 219 -41.95 4.14 6.01
CA GLY A 219 -43.11 3.19 6.08
C GLY A 219 -42.97 2.08 7.13
N ALA A 220 -41.80 1.92 7.75
CA ALA A 220 -41.56 0.85 8.74
C ALA A 220 -41.86 1.28 10.20
N ARG A 221 -42.37 2.49 10.43
CA ARG A 221 -42.67 3.04 11.77
C ARG A 221 -44.13 3.42 11.98
N ALA A 222 -45.05 2.94 11.15
CA ALA A 222 -46.50 3.11 11.34
C ALA A 222 -47.18 1.78 11.67
#